data_74918f1405ffa650b84ac9263609ab85
#
_entry.id   74918f1405ffa650b84ac9263609ab85
#
_cell.length_a   1.000
_cell.length_b   1.000
_cell.length_c   1.000
_cell.angle_alpha   90.00
_cell.angle_beta   90.00
_cell.angle_gamma   90.00
#
_symmetry.space_group_name_H-M   'P 1'
#
loop_
_entity.id
_entity.type
_entity.pdbx_description
1 polymer ?
#
loop_
_entity_poly.entity_id
_entity_poly.type
_entity_poly.pdbx_seq_one_letter_code
_entity_poly.pdbx_strand_id
1 'polypeptide(L)'
;MKAIYSLVALWFSVLLSACAGGTFQTAGEYESGKQALYAGNYPTALAYFQQAAQANPNAVYGATLRLGILTYVGQTQYLTGRYAEARQTLRKELSLHPSDNVALLYLGLTEARLGNRQAALGHIENGMKGIASFLNYVTTNFAYSFGQFWDPSGNIRATIKTDLAMISGPNTDWPALIAAGEKLGIRIEEEEEKARQQQQQMMDQNFGGGR
;
A
#
# COMPACT_ATOMS: atom_id res chain seq x y z
N MET A 1 27.02 -1.30 -50.36
CA MET A 1 25.86 -1.97 -49.73
C MET A 1 26.14 -2.62 -48.37
N LYS A 2 27.31 -3.21 -48.09
CA LYS A 2 27.63 -3.86 -46.79
C LYS A 2 27.70 -2.90 -45.59
N ALA A 3 28.07 -1.62 -45.78
CA ALA A 3 28.18 -0.63 -44.67
C ALA A 3 26.82 -0.13 -44.12
N ILE A 4 25.76 -0.18 -44.92
CA ILE A 4 24.43 0.29 -44.54
C ILE A 4 23.75 -0.71 -43.57
N TYR A 5 23.98 -2.00 -43.76
CA TYR A 5 23.42 -3.05 -42.89
C TYR A 5 24.06 -3.06 -41.49
N SER A 6 25.34 -2.66 -41.39
CA SER A 6 26.02 -2.57 -40.07
C SER A 6 25.51 -1.41 -39.22
N LEU A 7 25.10 -0.28 -39.79
CA LEU A 7 24.54 0.86 -39.11
C LEU A 7 23.10 0.59 -38.62
N VAL A 8 22.30 -0.12 -39.41
CA VAL A 8 20.92 -0.48 -39.03
C VAL A 8 20.91 -1.50 -37.89
N ALA A 9 21.85 -2.46 -37.88
CA ALA A 9 21.97 -3.44 -36.81
C ALA A 9 22.40 -2.81 -35.48
N LEU A 10 23.23 -1.74 -35.52
CA LEU A 10 23.65 -1.03 -34.28
C LEU A 10 22.51 -0.21 -33.66
N TRP A 11 21.61 0.33 -34.48
CA TRP A 11 20.44 1.09 -33.96
C TRP A 11 19.37 0.18 -33.34
N PHE A 12 19.25 -1.06 -33.81
CA PHE A 12 18.26 -2.00 -33.26
C PHE A 12 18.67 -2.59 -31.91
N SER A 13 19.96 -2.68 -31.62
CA SER A 13 20.48 -3.17 -30.33
C SER A 13 20.34 -2.17 -29.19
N VAL A 14 20.22 -0.87 -29.46
CA VAL A 14 20.05 0.18 -28.44
C VAL A 14 18.61 0.27 -27.94
N LEU A 15 17.62 -0.11 -28.75
CA LEU A 15 16.20 -0.04 -28.38
C LEU A 15 15.74 -1.17 -27.47
N LEU A 16 16.45 -2.30 -27.38
CA LEU A 16 16.09 -3.42 -26.50
C LEU A 16 16.57 -3.27 -25.06
N SER A 17 17.49 -2.35 -24.77
CA SER A 17 18.01 -2.14 -23.41
C SER A 17 17.14 -1.22 -22.55
N ALA A 18 16.18 -0.51 -23.12
CA ALA A 18 15.35 0.48 -22.41
C ALA A 18 14.22 -0.14 -21.56
N CYS A 19 13.77 -1.36 -21.87
CA CYS A 19 12.63 -1.96 -21.15
C CYS A 19 13.02 -2.76 -19.89
N ALA A 20 14.25 -3.23 -19.77
CA ALA A 20 14.67 -4.04 -18.61
C ALA A 20 15.12 -3.18 -17.41
N GLY A 21 15.55 -1.94 -17.63
CA GLY A 21 16.00 -1.03 -16.58
C GLY A 21 14.85 -0.47 -15.72
N GLY A 22 13.66 -0.29 -16.29
CA GLY A 22 12.54 0.37 -15.61
C GLY A 22 11.96 -0.39 -14.41
N THR A 23 11.93 -1.71 -14.47
CA THR A 23 11.33 -2.52 -13.39
C THR A 23 12.23 -2.65 -12.17
N PHE A 24 13.55 -2.73 -12.34
CA PHE A 24 14.50 -2.75 -11.22
C PHE A 24 14.60 -1.39 -10.54
N GLN A 25 14.55 -0.31 -11.30
CA GLN A 25 14.60 1.04 -10.77
C GLN A 25 13.34 1.33 -9.93
N THR A 26 12.16 1.00 -10.42
CA THR A 26 10.90 1.23 -9.68
C THR A 26 10.81 0.45 -8.38
N ALA A 27 11.36 -0.77 -8.33
CA ALA A 27 11.42 -1.55 -7.10
C ALA A 27 12.36 -0.91 -6.07
N GLY A 28 13.52 -0.40 -6.50
CA GLY A 28 14.47 0.29 -5.61
C GLY A 28 13.88 1.60 -5.05
N GLU A 29 13.17 2.37 -5.86
CA GLU A 29 12.49 3.59 -5.44
C GLU A 29 11.35 3.28 -4.45
N TYR A 30 10.58 2.24 -4.70
CA TYR A 30 9.54 1.79 -3.76
C TYR A 30 10.13 1.40 -2.39
N GLU A 31 11.19 0.59 -2.36
CA GLU A 31 11.83 0.18 -1.10
C GLU A 31 12.44 1.37 -0.34
N SER A 32 13.08 2.32 -1.06
CA SER A 32 13.60 3.56 -0.47
C SER A 32 12.46 4.42 0.08
N GLY A 33 11.35 4.49 -0.62
CA GLY A 33 10.13 5.16 -0.17
C GLY A 33 9.57 4.54 1.11
N LYS A 34 9.51 3.22 1.19
CA LYS A 34 9.07 2.50 2.42
C LYS A 34 9.98 2.75 3.61
N GLN A 35 11.29 2.70 3.41
CA GLN A 35 12.24 3.01 4.47
C GLN A 35 12.07 4.45 5.00
N ALA A 36 11.90 5.41 4.10
CA ALA A 36 11.66 6.80 4.48
C ALA A 36 10.30 6.98 5.19
N LEU A 37 9.25 6.28 4.74
CA LEU A 37 7.92 6.28 5.36
C LEU A 37 7.98 5.77 6.80
N TYR A 38 8.62 4.62 7.04
CA TYR A 38 8.78 4.05 8.38
C TYR A 38 9.68 4.88 9.29
N ALA A 39 10.65 5.60 8.72
CA ALA A 39 11.45 6.57 9.45
C ALA A 39 10.71 7.89 9.76
N GLY A 40 9.44 8.04 9.33
CA GLY A 40 8.66 9.27 9.49
C GLY A 40 9.10 10.41 8.58
N ASN A 41 10.00 10.16 7.63
CA ASN A 41 10.46 11.15 6.67
C ASN A 41 9.52 11.19 5.45
N TYR A 42 8.30 11.69 5.67
CA TYR A 42 7.24 11.70 4.68
C TYR A 42 7.56 12.49 3.40
N PRO A 43 8.25 13.66 3.45
CA PRO A 43 8.64 14.35 2.21
C PRO A 43 9.56 13.53 1.31
N THR A 44 10.54 12.83 1.90
CA THR A 44 11.46 11.95 1.18
C THR A 44 10.74 10.72 0.65
N ALA A 45 9.86 10.10 1.45
CA ALA A 45 9.03 8.98 1.02
C ALA A 45 8.17 9.35 -0.19
N LEU A 46 7.52 10.54 -0.15
CA LEU A 46 6.70 11.03 -1.25
C LEU A 46 7.51 11.18 -2.55
N ALA A 47 8.73 11.71 -2.47
CA ALA A 47 9.59 11.87 -3.65
C ALA A 47 9.90 10.51 -4.31
N TYR A 48 10.28 9.51 -3.52
CA TYR A 48 10.56 8.17 -4.01
C TYR A 48 9.32 7.47 -4.60
N PHE A 49 8.19 7.52 -3.90
CA PHE A 49 6.95 6.92 -4.42
C PHE A 49 6.45 7.62 -5.69
N GLN A 50 6.63 8.94 -5.82
CA GLN A 50 6.32 9.66 -7.05
C GLN A 50 7.22 9.24 -8.20
N GLN A 51 8.52 9.01 -7.98
CA GLN A 51 9.42 8.51 -9.01
C GLN A 51 8.99 7.11 -9.48
N ALA A 52 8.70 6.20 -8.55
CA ALA A 52 8.18 4.89 -8.88
C ALA A 52 6.87 4.96 -9.68
N ALA A 53 5.93 5.83 -9.27
CA ALA A 53 4.64 6.02 -9.94
C ALA A 53 4.76 6.68 -11.32
N GLN A 54 5.76 7.54 -11.54
CA GLN A 54 6.05 8.11 -12.87
C GLN A 54 6.53 7.05 -13.85
N ALA A 55 7.36 6.13 -13.39
CA ALA A 55 7.86 5.05 -14.22
C ALA A 55 6.79 3.97 -14.51
N ASN A 56 5.96 3.64 -13.51
CA ASN A 56 4.84 2.71 -13.68
C ASN A 56 3.68 3.02 -12.71
N PRO A 57 2.68 3.80 -13.13
CA PRO A 57 1.54 4.15 -12.28
C PRO A 57 0.61 2.98 -11.94
N ASN A 58 0.71 1.86 -12.67
CA ASN A 58 -0.08 0.66 -12.43
C ASN A 58 0.67 -0.39 -11.59
N ALA A 59 1.87 -0.06 -11.10
CA ALA A 59 2.66 -0.98 -10.28
C ALA A 59 1.92 -1.32 -8.98
N VAL A 60 1.97 -2.59 -8.60
CA VAL A 60 1.39 -3.12 -7.37
C VAL A 60 2.51 -3.79 -6.57
N TYR A 61 2.58 -3.48 -5.29
CA TYR A 61 3.58 -3.98 -4.37
C TYR A 61 2.94 -4.73 -3.21
N GLY A 62 3.75 -5.54 -2.53
CA GLY A 62 3.31 -6.40 -1.44
C GLY A 62 3.11 -7.85 -1.89
N ALA A 63 3.45 -8.79 -1.01
CA ALA A 63 3.34 -10.22 -1.28
C ALA A 63 1.91 -10.74 -1.09
N THR A 64 1.29 -10.36 0.02
CA THR A 64 -0.06 -10.79 0.42
C THR A 64 -1.03 -9.61 0.41
N LEU A 65 -0.70 -8.51 1.09
CA LEU A 65 -1.45 -7.25 1.01
C LEU A 65 -0.93 -6.47 -0.20
N ARG A 66 -1.63 -6.59 -1.32
CA ARG A 66 -1.21 -5.98 -2.58
C ARG A 66 -1.80 -4.59 -2.72
N LEU A 67 -0.95 -3.57 -2.66
CA LEU A 67 -1.31 -2.16 -2.79
C LEU A 67 -0.70 -1.55 -4.05
N GLY A 68 -1.45 -0.71 -4.75
CA GLY A 68 -0.94 0.04 -5.88
C GLY A 68 0.04 1.13 -5.45
N ILE A 69 0.97 1.49 -6.32
CA ILE A 69 1.96 2.55 -6.03
C ILE A 69 1.28 3.89 -5.71
N LEU A 70 0.13 4.17 -6.31
CA LEU A 70 -0.60 5.41 -6.05
C LEU A 70 -1.24 5.43 -4.65
N THR A 71 -1.44 4.28 -3.99
CA THR A 71 -1.83 4.22 -2.57
C THR A 71 -0.74 4.85 -1.71
N TYR A 72 0.52 4.45 -1.91
CA TYR A 72 1.66 5.01 -1.18
C TYR A 72 1.87 6.50 -1.46
N VAL A 73 1.70 6.93 -2.70
CA VAL A 73 1.73 8.37 -3.06
C VAL A 73 0.62 9.12 -2.35
N GLY A 74 -0.62 8.65 -2.41
CA GLY A 74 -1.78 9.30 -1.81
C GLY A 74 -1.73 9.33 -0.28
N GLN A 75 -1.33 8.22 0.34
CA GLN A 75 -1.06 8.15 1.77
C GLN A 75 -0.01 9.17 2.21
N THR A 76 1.11 9.25 1.50
CA THR A 76 2.21 10.14 1.86
C THR A 76 1.85 11.61 1.59
N GLN A 77 1.07 11.89 0.55
CA GLN A 77 0.45 13.22 0.36
C GLN A 77 -0.49 13.58 1.52
N TYR A 78 -1.30 12.63 2.01
CA TYR A 78 -2.12 12.81 3.20
C TYR A 78 -1.26 13.15 4.42
N LEU A 79 -0.22 12.36 4.70
CA LEU A 79 0.68 12.55 5.86
C LEU A 79 1.47 13.86 5.79
N THR A 80 1.67 14.42 4.60
CA THR A 80 2.30 15.74 4.39
C THR A 80 1.29 16.89 4.34
N GLY A 81 0.00 16.66 4.61
CA GLY A 81 -1.05 17.67 4.61
C GLY A 81 -1.53 18.10 3.20
N ARG A 82 -1.09 17.44 2.14
CA ARG A 82 -1.44 17.74 0.74
C ARG A 82 -2.78 17.07 0.37
N TYR A 83 -3.83 17.37 1.12
CA TYR A 83 -5.10 16.64 1.04
C TYR A 83 -5.80 16.73 -0.33
N ALA A 84 -5.73 17.87 -1.01
CA ALA A 84 -6.34 18.00 -2.32
C ALA A 84 -5.69 17.08 -3.36
N GLU A 85 -4.37 16.93 -3.31
CA GLU A 85 -3.60 16.02 -4.18
C GLU A 85 -3.84 14.57 -3.78
N ALA A 86 -3.79 14.26 -2.47
CA ALA A 86 -4.10 12.93 -1.95
C ALA A 86 -5.45 12.40 -2.47
N ARG A 87 -6.49 13.24 -2.43
CA ARG A 87 -7.81 12.89 -2.97
C ARG A 87 -7.77 12.50 -4.44
N GLN A 88 -7.08 13.28 -5.26
CA GLN A 88 -6.98 13.00 -6.71
C GLN A 88 -6.21 11.70 -6.97
N THR A 89 -5.09 11.52 -6.28
CA THR A 89 -4.24 10.33 -6.40
C THR A 89 -4.97 9.06 -5.96
N LEU A 90 -5.63 9.09 -4.80
CA LEU A 90 -6.35 7.94 -4.26
C LEU A 90 -7.58 7.56 -5.10
N ARG A 91 -8.28 8.55 -5.67
CA ARG A 91 -9.36 8.27 -6.63
C ARG A 91 -8.84 7.62 -7.90
N LYS A 92 -7.68 8.06 -8.39
CA LYS A 92 -7.03 7.42 -9.53
C LYS A 92 -6.64 5.98 -9.19
N GLU A 93 -6.05 5.75 -8.00
CA GLU A 93 -5.74 4.39 -7.53
C GLU A 93 -6.97 3.50 -7.55
N LEU A 94 -8.08 3.94 -6.95
CA LEU A 94 -9.30 3.16 -6.88
C LEU A 94 -9.99 2.95 -8.25
N SER A 95 -9.68 3.76 -9.25
CA SER A 95 -10.11 3.50 -10.62
C SER A 95 -9.31 2.39 -11.31
N LEU A 96 -8.07 2.17 -10.90
CA LEU A 96 -7.18 1.10 -11.38
C LEU A 96 -7.36 -0.18 -10.56
N HIS A 97 -7.44 -0.03 -9.25
CA HIS A 97 -7.51 -1.13 -8.27
C HIS A 97 -8.68 -0.91 -7.29
N PRO A 98 -9.94 -1.20 -7.69
CA PRO A 98 -11.13 -0.91 -6.87
C PRO A 98 -11.18 -1.64 -5.53
N SER A 99 -10.42 -2.71 -5.37
CA SER A 99 -10.33 -3.51 -4.14
C SER A 99 -9.21 -3.08 -3.19
N ASP A 100 -8.51 -1.97 -3.48
CA ASP A 100 -7.49 -1.44 -2.57
C ASP A 100 -8.16 -0.74 -1.37
N ASN A 101 -8.33 -1.51 -0.30
CA ASN A 101 -9.01 -1.05 0.91
C ASN A 101 -8.19 -0.03 1.71
N VAL A 102 -6.87 -0.01 1.56
CA VAL A 102 -5.99 1.00 2.19
C VAL A 102 -6.14 2.33 1.46
N ALA A 103 -6.16 2.32 0.12
CA ALA A 103 -6.48 3.51 -0.67
C ALA A 103 -7.87 4.07 -0.32
N LEU A 104 -8.86 3.20 -0.16
CA LEU A 104 -10.21 3.61 0.22
C LEU A 104 -10.26 4.24 1.62
N LEU A 105 -9.54 3.66 2.60
CA LEU A 105 -9.40 4.22 3.93
C LEU A 105 -8.76 5.61 3.90
N TYR A 106 -7.62 5.76 3.21
CA TYR A 106 -6.96 7.07 3.10
C TYR A 106 -7.75 8.09 2.29
N LEU A 107 -8.55 7.67 1.31
CA LEU A 107 -9.50 8.57 0.64
C LEU A 107 -10.53 9.10 1.63
N GLY A 108 -11.09 8.24 2.49
CA GLY A 108 -12.02 8.64 3.53
C GLY A 108 -11.40 9.62 4.53
N LEU A 109 -10.19 9.33 5.02
CA LEU A 109 -9.44 10.24 5.89
C LEU A 109 -9.18 11.59 5.22
N THR A 110 -8.82 11.57 3.94
CA THR A 110 -8.62 12.77 3.14
C THR A 110 -9.89 13.60 3.00
N GLU A 111 -11.03 12.96 2.71
CA GLU A 111 -12.33 13.65 2.62
C GLU A 111 -12.72 14.24 3.98
N ALA A 112 -12.41 13.56 5.09
CA ALA A 112 -12.65 14.09 6.45
C ALA A 112 -11.82 15.37 6.71
N ARG A 113 -10.54 15.38 6.34
CA ARG A 113 -9.65 16.55 6.46
C ARG A 113 -10.10 17.72 5.57
N LEU A 114 -10.74 17.43 4.43
CA LEU A 114 -11.32 18.42 3.53
C LEU A 114 -12.74 18.88 3.94
N GLY A 115 -13.31 18.35 5.02
CA GLY A 115 -14.64 18.69 5.53
C GLY A 115 -15.80 17.95 4.86
N ASN A 116 -15.54 17.02 3.94
CA ASN A 116 -16.56 16.24 3.22
C ASN A 116 -17.04 15.04 4.05
N ARG A 117 -17.62 15.30 5.20
CA ARG A 117 -17.93 14.31 6.25
C ARG A 117 -18.77 13.13 5.78
N GLN A 118 -19.77 13.36 4.94
CA GLN A 118 -20.66 12.30 4.46
C GLN A 118 -19.89 11.28 3.57
N ALA A 119 -19.10 11.76 2.62
CA ALA A 119 -18.26 10.91 1.79
C ALA A 119 -17.19 10.20 2.62
N ALA A 120 -16.60 10.91 3.61
CA ALA A 120 -15.58 10.39 4.49
C ALA A 120 -16.07 9.17 5.28
N LEU A 121 -17.27 9.23 5.89
CA LEU A 121 -17.83 8.11 6.66
C LEU A 121 -17.91 6.84 5.83
N GLY A 122 -18.51 6.93 4.64
CA GLY A 122 -18.67 5.77 3.76
C GLY A 122 -17.32 5.17 3.32
N HIS A 123 -16.34 6.01 2.98
CA HIS A 123 -15.03 5.53 2.57
C HIS A 123 -14.23 4.92 3.74
N ILE A 124 -14.23 5.55 4.93
CA ILE A 124 -13.57 5.02 6.13
C ILE A 124 -14.20 3.68 6.53
N GLU A 125 -15.54 3.63 6.61
CA GLU A 125 -16.26 2.42 6.96
C GLU A 125 -15.93 1.26 6.01
N ASN A 126 -16.03 1.50 4.70
CA ASN A 126 -15.77 0.48 3.70
C ASN A 126 -14.29 0.07 3.66
N GLY A 127 -13.35 1.00 3.82
CA GLY A 127 -11.93 0.71 3.93
C GLY A 127 -11.62 -0.18 5.13
N MET A 128 -12.13 0.17 6.32
CA MET A 128 -11.97 -0.62 7.54
C MET A 128 -12.59 -2.02 7.40
N LYS A 129 -13.81 -2.13 6.87
CA LYS A 129 -14.47 -3.42 6.61
C LYS A 129 -13.71 -4.26 5.61
N GLY A 130 -13.19 -3.65 4.56
CA GLY A 130 -12.38 -4.33 3.56
C GLY A 130 -11.08 -4.89 4.14
N ILE A 131 -10.37 -4.12 4.98
CA ILE A 131 -9.17 -4.58 5.69
C ILE A 131 -9.51 -5.73 6.64
N ALA A 132 -10.59 -5.63 7.41
CA ALA A 132 -11.03 -6.71 8.30
C ALA A 132 -11.38 -7.99 7.52
N SER A 133 -12.05 -7.85 6.37
CA SER A 133 -12.39 -8.96 5.49
C SER A 133 -11.15 -9.62 4.89
N PHE A 134 -10.16 -8.83 4.48
CA PHE A 134 -8.86 -9.33 4.05
C PHE A 134 -8.18 -10.15 5.15
N LEU A 135 -8.06 -9.61 6.37
CA LEU A 135 -7.47 -10.32 7.49
C LEU A 135 -8.21 -11.63 7.81
N ASN A 136 -9.54 -11.62 7.83
CA ASN A 136 -10.33 -12.82 8.04
C ASN A 136 -10.07 -13.85 6.93
N TYR A 137 -10.04 -13.43 5.66
CA TYR A 137 -9.76 -14.31 4.54
C TYR A 137 -8.40 -14.98 4.68
N VAL A 138 -7.35 -14.21 4.93
CA VAL A 138 -5.98 -14.71 5.04
C VAL A 138 -5.82 -15.65 6.23
N THR A 139 -6.30 -15.25 7.41
CA THR A 139 -6.14 -16.06 8.64
C THR A 139 -7.00 -17.33 8.63
N THR A 140 -8.08 -17.38 7.87
CA THR A 140 -8.96 -18.56 7.77
C THR A 140 -8.48 -19.51 6.67
N ASN A 141 -8.23 -18.99 5.47
CA ASN A 141 -7.94 -19.86 4.32
C ASN A 141 -6.46 -20.30 4.26
N PHE A 142 -5.58 -19.58 4.94
CA PHE A 142 -4.14 -19.86 4.96
C PHE A 142 -3.60 -20.07 6.38
N ALA A 143 -4.45 -20.54 7.31
CA ALA A 143 -4.15 -20.72 8.73
C ALA A 143 -2.92 -21.60 9.01
N TYR A 144 -2.64 -22.60 8.15
CA TYR A 144 -1.52 -23.53 8.28
C TYR A 144 -0.30 -23.16 7.40
N SER A 145 -0.32 -21.96 6.82
CA SER A 145 0.76 -21.41 5.99
C SER A 145 1.04 -19.96 6.36
N PHE A 146 1.23 -19.09 5.40
CA PHE A 146 1.55 -17.67 5.67
C PHE A 146 0.47 -16.92 6.46
N GLY A 147 -0.78 -17.34 6.42
CA GLY A 147 -1.89 -16.71 7.14
C GLY A 147 -1.77 -16.74 8.67
N GLN A 148 -1.02 -17.71 9.23
CA GLN A 148 -0.74 -17.81 10.67
C GLN A 148 0.06 -16.60 11.22
N PHE A 149 0.77 -15.89 10.34
CA PHE A 149 1.59 -14.73 10.71
C PHE A 149 0.81 -13.41 10.69
N TRP A 150 -0.42 -13.41 10.14
CA TRP A 150 -1.26 -12.24 10.04
C TRP A 150 -2.18 -12.10 11.25
N ASP A 151 -2.11 -10.96 11.94
CA ASP A 151 -2.94 -10.64 13.12
C ASP A 151 -3.17 -11.85 14.06
N PRO A 152 -2.08 -12.54 14.49
CA PRO A 152 -2.16 -13.83 15.19
C PRO A 152 -2.93 -13.74 16.50
N SER A 153 -2.94 -12.57 17.14
CA SER A 153 -3.70 -12.29 18.37
C SER A 153 -5.12 -11.79 18.10
N GLY A 154 -5.51 -11.54 16.85
CA GLY A 154 -6.79 -10.95 16.49
C GLY A 154 -6.97 -9.47 16.89
N ASN A 155 -5.91 -8.81 17.33
CA ASN A 155 -5.98 -7.45 17.88
C ASN A 155 -6.31 -6.39 16.82
N ILE A 156 -5.87 -6.54 15.58
CA ILE A 156 -6.20 -5.59 14.51
C ILE A 156 -7.68 -5.68 14.20
N ARG A 157 -8.21 -6.90 14.01
CA ARG A 157 -9.65 -7.14 13.75
C ARG A 157 -10.53 -6.68 14.90
N ALA A 158 -10.10 -6.92 16.15
CA ALA A 158 -10.83 -6.45 17.34
C ALA A 158 -10.86 -4.91 17.41
N THR A 159 -9.74 -4.24 17.10
CA THR A 159 -9.66 -2.78 17.04
C THR A 159 -10.57 -2.23 15.94
N ILE A 160 -10.53 -2.79 14.73
CA ILE A 160 -11.41 -2.36 13.63
C ILE A 160 -12.89 -2.46 14.04
N LYS A 161 -13.29 -3.56 14.71
CA LYS A 161 -14.67 -3.72 15.19
C LYS A 161 -15.08 -2.61 16.17
N THR A 162 -14.18 -2.21 17.07
CA THR A 162 -14.41 -1.10 17.99
C THR A 162 -14.49 0.24 17.27
N ASP A 163 -13.59 0.47 16.31
CA ASP A 163 -13.54 1.73 15.56
C ASP A 163 -14.76 1.90 14.65
N LEU A 164 -15.27 0.82 14.05
CA LEU A 164 -16.51 0.83 13.29
C LEU A 164 -17.74 1.19 14.14
N ALA A 165 -17.73 0.88 15.46
CA ALA A 165 -18.81 1.29 16.35
C ALA A 165 -18.89 2.82 16.53
N MET A 166 -17.79 3.56 16.36
CA MET A 166 -17.79 5.03 16.39
C MET A 166 -18.57 5.65 15.22
N ILE A 167 -18.63 4.94 14.08
CA ILE A 167 -19.35 5.39 12.90
C ILE A 167 -20.86 5.18 13.03
N SER A 168 -21.26 4.13 13.74
CA SER A 168 -22.67 3.72 13.88
C SER A 168 -23.45 4.55 14.91
N GLY A 169 -22.77 5.43 15.66
CA GLY A 169 -23.39 6.27 16.67
C GLY A 169 -24.08 7.51 16.08
N PRO A 170 -24.99 8.15 16.86
CA PRO A 170 -25.69 9.36 16.41
C PRO A 170 -24.76 10.57 16.24
N ASN A 171 -23.63 10.59 16.91
CA ASN A 171 -22.62 11.65 16.87
C ASN A 171 -21.24 11.03 16.64
N THR A 172 -20.65 11.30 15.50
CA THR A 172 -19.29 10.82 15.17
C THR A 172 -18.24 11.71 15.82
N ASP A 173 -17.39 11.12 16.67
CA ASP A 173 -16.16 11.77 17.14
C ASP A 173 -15.12 11.77 16.01
N TRP A 174 -15.10 12.84 15.23
CA TRP A 174 -14.22 12.96 14.08
C TRP A 174 -12.73 12.90 14.41
N PRO A 175 -12.22 13.59 15.45
CA PRO A 175 -10.82 13.45 15.85
C PRO A 175 -10.45 12.01 16.18
N ALA A 176 -11.28 11.30 16.95
CA ALA A 176 -11.04 9.91 17.31
C ALA A 176 -11.09 8.98 16.09
N LEU A 177 -12.09 9.14 15.21
CA LEU A 177 -12.24 8.33 14.01
C LEU A 177 -11.07 8.52 13.04
N ILE A 178 -10.62 9.76 12.82
CA ILE A 178 -9.45 10.05 11.98
C ILE A 178 -8.20 9.39 12.57
N ALA A 179 -7.95 9.56 13.87
CA ALA A 179 -6.80 8.96 14.54
C ALA A 179 -6.81 7.43 14.48
N ALA A 180 -7.99 6.80 14.62
CA ALA A 180 -8.18 5.36 14.47
C ALA A 180 -7.84 4.89 13.05
N GLY A 181 -8.34 5.59 12.03
CA GLY A 181 -8.04 5.27 10.63
C GLY A 181 -6.57 5.45 10.26
N GLU A 182 -5.94 6.54 10.71
CA GLU A 182 -4.50 6.77 10.51
C GLU A 182 -3.67 5.64 11.14
N LYS A 183 -4.00 5.27 12.38
CA LYS A 183 -3.34 4.17 13.08
C LYS A 183 -3.53 2.82 12.36
N LEU A 184 -4.74 2.55 11.87
CA LEU A 184 -5.02 1.32 11.14
C LEU A 184 -4.23 1.25 9.84
N GLY A 185 -4.17 2.34 9.07
CA GLY A 185 -3.42 2.39 7.81
C GLY A 185 -1.94 2.08 8.00
N ILE A 186 -1.30 2.64 9.02
CA ILE A 186 0.10 2.33 9.36
C ILE A 186 0.23 0.87 9.82
N ARG A 187 -0.65 0.45 10.72
CA ARG A 187 -0.55 -0.86 11.37
C ARG A 187 -0.72 -2.03 10.40
N ILE A 188 -1.58 -1.91 9.39
CA ILE A 188 -1.78 -3.00 8.42
C ILE A 188 -0.55 -3.21 7.53
N GLU A 189 0.17 -2.14 7.20
CA GLU A 189 1.42 -2.23 6.45
C GLU A 189 2.57 -2.78 7.29
N GLU A 190 2.66 -2.40 8.58
CA GLU A 190 3.60 -2.99 9.51
C GLU A 190 3.34 -4.48 9.72
N GLU A 191 2.08 -4.89 9.72
CA GLU A 191 1.68 -6.29 9.87
C GLU A 191 2.10 -7.11 8.64
N GLU A 192 1.96 -6.56 7.44
CA GLU A 192 2.48 -7.22 6.23
C GLU A 192 3.98 -7.46 6.33
N GLU A 193 4.74 -6.45 6.73
CA GLU A 193 6.19 -6.56 6.84
C GLU A 193 6.59 -7.62 7.87
N LYS A 194 5.93 -7.65 9.05
CA LYS A 194 6.15 -8.67 10.07
C LYS A 194 5.81 -10.07 9.58
N ALA A 195 4.65 -10.23 8.93
CA ALA A 195 4.22 -11.51 8.40
C ALA A 195 5.19 -12.04 7.34
N ARG A 196 5.67 -11.15 6.45
CA ARG A 196 6.68 -11.48 5.44
C ARG A 196 8.00 -11.94 6.06
N GLN A 197 8.50 -11.22 7.07
CA GLN A 197 9.73 -11.56 7.76
C GLN A 197 9.62 -12.91 8.50
N GLN A 198 8.50 -13.15 9.19
CA GLN A 198 8.27 -14.42 9.89
C GLN A 198 8.16 -15.59 8.91
N GLN A 199 7.49 -15.40 7.79
CA GLN A 199 7.41 -16.40 6.73
C GLN A 199 8.80 -16.73 6.17
N GLN A 200 9.63 -15.73 5.92
CA GLN A 200 11.00 -15.93 5.43
C GLN A 200 11.85 -16.68 6.45
N GLN A 201 11.81 -16.30 7.72
CA GLN A 201 12.52 -17.00 8.80
C GLN A 201 12.12 -18.48 8.90
N MET A 202 10.83 -18.77 8.77
CA MET A 202 10.34 -20.15 8.78
C MET A 202 10.87 -20.95 7.58
N MET A 203 10.93 -20.35 6.40
CA MET A 203 11.49 -21.01 5.22
C MET A 203 12.99 -21.28 5.38
N ASP A 204 13.76 -20.31 5.87
CA ASP A 204 15.19 -20.46 6.10
C ASP A 204 15.50 -21.55 7.12
N GLN A 205 14.70 -21.68 8.17
CA GLN A 205 14.84 -22.75 9.16
C GLN A 205 14.53 -24.14 8.58
N ASN A 206 13.52 -24.25 7.73
CA ASN A 206 13.10 -25.52 7.14
C ASN A 206 14.05 -26.00 6.03
N PHE A 207 14.66 -25.06 5.28
CA PHE A 207 15.56 -25.38 4.17
C PHE A 207 17.04 -25.18 4.47
N GLY A 208 17.38 -24.41 5.51
CA GLY A 208 18.78 -24.16 5.93
C GLY A 208 19.39 -25.23 6.83
N GLY A 209 18.63 -26.17 7.40
CA GLY A 209 19.06 -27.25 8.29
C GLY A 209 19.68 -28.46 7.60
N GLY A 210 19.91 -28.40 6.30
CA GLY A 210 20.41 -29.52 5.47
C GLY A 210 21.90 -29.38 5.06
N ARG A 211 22.79 -28.87 5.95
CA ARG A 211 24.25 -28.92 5.71
C ARG A 211 24.96 -29.61 6.86
#